data_d243039c59adc43cc2736bc2ba5fba5d
#
_entry.id   d243039c59adc43cc2736bc2ba5fba5d
#
_cell.length_a   1.000
_cell.length_b   1.000
_cell.length_c   1.000
_cell.angle_alpha   90.00
_cell.angle_beta   90.00
_cell.angle_gamma   90.00
#
_symmetry.space_group_name_H-M   'P 1'
#
loop_
_entity.id
_entity.type
_entity.pdbx_description
1 polymer ?
#
loop_
_entity_poly.entity_id
_entity_poly.type
_entity_poly.pdbx_seq_one_letter_code
_entity_poly.pdbx_strand_id
1 'polypeptide(L)'
;CASIANVYWNYRMFLATGDSKYVDIYERALYNGVLSGVSLSGDKFFYDNPLESMGQHERQKWFGCACCPGNVTRFIASVPQYQYASQGSDIFVNLYIQGKGNVNGTELLQHTDYPWNGNVKITVNPKKNANFNIRLRIPSWAKSRPVATNLYNFVDSAKQYVVKVNG
;
A
#
# COMPACT_ATOMS: atom_id res chain seq x y z
N CYS A 1 -9.96 -5.86 12.01
CA CYS A 1 -10.08 -7.05 11.13
C CYS A 1 -10.73 -6.73 9.80
N ALA A 2 -11.81 -5.94 9.76
CA ALA A 2 -12.51 -5.62 8.52
C ALA A 2 -11.61 -4.88 7.50
N SER A 3 -10.79 -3.94 7.95
CA SER A 3 -9.82 -3.24 7.09
C SER A 3 -8.78 -4.21 6.50
N ILE A 4 -8.31 -5.17 7.27
CA ILE A 4 -7.40 -6.22 6.79
C ILE A 4 -8.09 -7.10 5.73
N ALA A 5 -9.34 -7.50 5.98
CA ALA A 5 -10.12 -8.26 4.99
C ALA A 5 -10.30 -7.47 3.68
N ASN A 6 -10.52 -6.14 3.80
CA ASN A 6 -10.62 -5.26 2.63
C ASN A 6 -9.30 -5.19 1.84
N VAL A 7 -8.14 -5.19 2.52
CA VAL A 7 -6.83 -5.29 1.84
C VAL A 7 -6.73 -6.61 1.08
N TYR A 8 -7.03 -7.74 1.72
CA TYR A 8 -6.97 -9.06 1.08
C TYR A 8 -7.89 -9.16 -0.13
N TRP A 9 -9.12 -8.66 0.00
CA TRP A 9 -10.09 -8.68 -1.08
C TRP A 9 -9.59 -7.88 -2.29
N ASN A 10 -9.18 -6.63 -2.07
CA ASN A 10 -8.73 -5.77 -3.15
C ASN A 10 -7.42 -6.25 -3.78
N TYR A 11 -6.53 -6.85 -3.01
CA TYR A 11 -5.35 -7.50 -3.59
C TYR A 11 -5.73 -8.65 -4.53
N ARG A 12 -6.69 -9.49 -4.14
CA ARG A 12 -7.21 -10.56 -5.02
C ARG A 12 -7.85 -10.00 -6.29
N MET A 13 -8.61 -8.92 -6.16
CA MET A 13 -9.20 -8.24 -7.31
C MET A 13 -8.14 -7.65 -8.24
N PHE A 14 -7.08 -7.10 -7.67
CA PHE A 14 -5.93 -6.64 -8.46
C PHE A 14 -5.25 -7.80 -9.20
N LEU A 15 -4.99 -8.91 -8.55
CA LEU A 15 -4.38 -10.09 -9.19
C LEU A 15 -5.25 -10.65 -10.34
N ALA A 16 -6.57 -10.54 -10.22
CA ALA A 16 -7.50 -11.01 -11.24
C ALA A 16 -7.63 -10.06 -12.45
N THR A 17 -7.42 -8.75 -12.25
CA THR A 17 -7.77 -7.73 -13.25
C THR A 17 -6.57 -6.88 -13.72
N GLY A 18 -5.51 -6.77 -12.91
CA GLY A 18 -4.41 -5.84 -13.13
C GLY A 18 -4.79 -4.35 -12.95
N ASP A 19 -6.01 -4.04 -12.48
CA ASP A 19 -6.50 -2.67 -12.36
C ASP A 19 -6.00 -2.00 -11.06
N SER A 20 -5.26 -0.91 -11.22
CA SER A 20 -4.65 -0.16 -10.12
C SER A 20 -5.64 0.46 -9.13
N LYS A 21 -6.93 0.60 -9.48
CA LYS A 21 -7.94 1.09 -8.54
C LYS A 21 -8.03 0.23 -7.28
N TYR A 22 -7.82 -1.08 -7.40
CA TYR A 22 -7.82 -1.99 -6.26
C TYR A 22 -6.60 -1.78 -5.37
N VAL A 23 -5.46 -1.41 -5.98
CA VAL A 23 -4.25 -1.04 -5.23
C VAL A 23 -4.48 0.25 -4.43
N ASP A 24 -5.13 1.25 -5.03
CA ASP A 24 -5.48 2.50 -4.36
C ASP A 24 -6.39 2.26 -3.15
N ILE A 25 -7.32 1.30 -3.24
CA ILE A 25 -8.22 0.94 -2.15
C ILE A 25 -7.45 0.24 -1.03
N TYR A 26 -6.64 -0.77 -1.37
CA TYR A 26 -5.93 -1.49 -0.31
C TYR A 26 -4.80 -0.66 0.32
N GLU A 27 -4.13 0.21 -0.40
CA GLU A 27 -3.17 1.16 0.18
C GLU A 27 -3.84 2.07 1.20
N ARG A 28 -5.00 2.65 0.86
CA ARG A 28 -5.77 3.47 1.78
C ARG A 28 -6.23 2.69 3.01
N ALA A 29 -6.74 1.47 2.83
CA ALA A 29 -7.15 0.61 3.92
C ALA A 29 -5.95 0.25 4.83
N LEU A 30 -4.76 0.01 4.25
CA LEU A 30 -3.53 -0.24 4.98
C LEU A 30 -3.16 0.95 5.87
N TYR A 31 -3.04 2.15 5.30
CA TYR A 31 -2.61 3.33 6.07
C TYR A 31 -3.67 3.81 7.06
N ASN A 32 -4.93 3.95 6.61
CA ASN A 32 -5.96 4.62 7.41
C ASN A 32 -6.82 3.66 8.23
N GLY A 33 -6.87 2.39 7.88
CA GLY A 33 -7.72 1.41 8.56
C GLY A 33 -6.94 0.37 9.38
N VAL A 34 -5.69 0.12 9.07
CA VAL A 34 -4.85 -0.87 9.77
C VAL A 34 -3.76 -0.17 10.56
N LEU A 35 -2.84 0.54 9.91
CA LEU A 35 -1.68 1.15 10.57
C LEU A 35 -2.11 2.27 11.53
N SER A 36 -3.15 3.01 11.23
CA SER A 36 -3.71 4.01 12.15
C SER A 36 -4.15 3.42 13.50
N GLY A 37 -4.48 2.14 13.54
CA GLY A 37 -4.83 1.44 14.78
C GLY A 37 -3.64 1.10 15.67
N VAL A 38 -2.42 1.09 15.14
CA VAL A 38 -1.19 0.73 15.88
C VAL A 38 -0.52 1.99 16.40
N SER A 39 0.01 1.95 17.63
CA SER A 39 0.80 3.05 18.20
C SER A 39 2.14 3.21 17.48
N LEU A 40 2.71 4.41 17.50
CA LEU A 40 4.06 4.63 16.95
C LEU A 40 5.14 3.82 17.68
N SER A 41 4.92 3.49 18.96
CA SER A 41 5.78 2.60 19.74
C SER A 41 5.64 1.12 19.35
N GLY A 42 4.59 0.76 18.59
CA GLY A 42 4.34 -0.60 18.11
C GLY A 42 3.76 -1.57 19.16
N ASP A 43 3.56 -1.13 20.40
CA ASP A 43 3.17 -1.97 21.53
C ASP A 43 1.72 -1.80 22.00
N LYS A 44 0.97 -0.92 21.35
CA LYS A 44 -0.44 -0.63 21.64
C LYS A 44 -1.26 -0.56 20.37
N PHE A 45 -2.54 -0.87 20.48
CA PHE A 45 -3.45 -0.85 19.34
C PHE A 45 -4.88 -0.53 19.76
N PHE A 46 -5.72 -0.15 18.77
CA PHE A 46 -7.16 -0.08 18.95
C PHE A 46 -7.82 -1.42 18.65
N TYR A 47 -8.79 -1.83 19.46
CA TYR A 47 -9.71 -2.89 19.09
C TYR A 47 -10.78 -2.35 18.16
N ASP A 48 -11.43 -1.26 18.57
CA ASP A 48 -12.39 -0.50 17.77
C ASP A 48 -11.68 0.68 17.10
N ASN A 49 -12.11 1.03 15.90
CA ASN A 49 -11.72 2.28 15.23
C ASN A 49 -12.97 3.13 15.04
N PRO A 50 -13.41 3.91 16.05
CA PRO A 50 -14.56 4.78 15.94
C PRO A 50 -14.31 5.88 14.91
N LEU A 51 -15.36 6.30 14.20
CA LEU A 51 -15.28 7.39 13.23
C LEU A 51 -15.08 8.75 13.89
N GLU A 52 -15.50 8.87 15.15
CA GLU A 52 -15.39 10.08 15.95
C GLU A 52 -14.96 9.73 17.36
N SER A 53 -14.14 10.59 17.96
CA SER A 53 -13.69 10.47 19.33
C SER A 53 -13.48 11.86 19.93
N MET A 54 -13.91 12.04 21.18
CA MET A 54 -13.67 13.24 21.99
C MET A 54 -12.38 13.15 22.80
N GLY A 55 -11.49 12.22 22.45
CA GLY A 55 -10.21 12.00 23.15
C GLY A 55 -10.24 10.88 24.20
N GLN A 56 -11.40 10.29 24.47
CA GLN A 56 -11.54 9.21 25.46
C GLN A 56 -11.11 7.83 24.92
N HIS A 57 -10.91 7.71 23.60
CA HIS A 57 -10.57 6.44 22.98
C HIS A 57 -9.04 6.33 22.85
N GLU A 58 -8.46 5.38 23.59
CA GLU A 58 -7.00 5.20 23.66
C GLU A 58 -6.57 3.81 23.22
N ARG A 59 -5.38 3.73 22.62
CA ARG A 59 -4.74 2.46 22.30
C ARG A 59 -4.29 1.77 23.57
N GLN A 60 -4.53 0.46 23.64
CA GLN A 60 -4.18 -0.37 24.79
C GLN A 60 -3.19 -1.46 24.38
N LYS A 61 -2.40 -1.95 25.36
CA LYS A 61 -1.47 -3.06 25.11
C LYS A 61 -2.19 -4.38 24.83
N TRP A 62 -3.38 -4.55 25.40
CA TRP A 62 -4.17 -5.75 25.25
C TRP A 62 -5.66 -5.48 25.49
N PHE A 63 -6.49 -6.36 24.92
CA PHE A 63 -7.94 -6.40 25.12
C PHE A 63 -8.37 -7.80 25.56
N GLY A 64 -9.49 -7.94 26.23
CA GLY A 64 -10.03 -9.22 26.68
C GLY A 64 -10.35 -10.20 25.54
N CYS A 65 -10.54 -9.70 24.32
CA CYS A 65 -10.66 -10.50 23.11
C CYS A 65 -9.41 -10.39 22.25
N ALA A 66 -8.76 -11.50 21.95
CA ALA A 66 -7.47 -11.59 21.28
C ALA A 66 -7.56 -11.72 19.73
N CYS A 67 -8.71 -11.49 19.09
CA CYS A 67 -8.86 -11.70 17.64
C CYS A 67 -8.05 -10.69 16.80
N CYS A 68 -8.03 -9.43 17.20
CA CYS A 68 -7.43 -8.36 16.41
C CYS A 68 -5.89 -8.34 16.47
N PRO A 69 -5.21 -8.45 17.62
CA PRO A 69 -3.75 -8.37 17.67
C PRO A 69 -3.06 -9.46 16.84
N GLY A 70 -3.52 -10.72 16.95
CA GLY A 70 -2.96 -11.83 16.15
C GLY A 70 -3.19 -11.64 14.65
N ASN A 71 -4.32 -11.07 14.25
CA ASN A 71 -4.61 -10.77 12.85
C ASN A 71 -3.75 -9.61 12.32
N VAL A 72 -3.59 -8.54 13.10
CA VAL A 72 -2.72 -7.40 12.74
C VAL A 72 -1.27 -7.86 12.61
N THR A 73 -0.76 -8.65 13.55
CA THR A 73 0.63 -9.14 13.53
C THR A 73 0.90 -9.97 12.28
N ARG A 74 0.02 -10.93 11.94
CA ARG A 74 0.14 -11.72 10.71
C ARG A 74 0.07 -10.86 9.46
N PHE A 75 -0.83 -9.88 9.45
CA PHE A 75 -1.00 -9.01 8.31
C PHE A 75 0.22 -8.14 8.08
N ILE A 76 0.77 -7.49 9.11
CA ILE A 76 1.96 -6.64 8.99
C ILE A 76 3.15 -7.44 8.43
N ALA A 77 3.35 -8.66 8.91
CA ALA A 77 4.39 -9.55 8.38
C ALA A 77 4.20 -9.90 6.89
N SER A 78 2.96 -9.83 6.39
CA SER A 78 2.63 -10.13 4.99
C SER A 78 2.66 -8.90 4.07
N VAL A 79 2.77 -7.68 4.60
CA VAL A 79 2.71 -6.43 3.80
C VAL A 79 3.70 -6.41 2.63
N PRO A 80 4.95 -6.91 2.75
CA PRO A 80 5.88 -6.91 1.62
C PRO A 80 5.38 -7.65 0.38
N GLN A 81 4.51 -8.65 0.52
CA GLN A 81 3.98 -9.39 -0.64
C GLN A 81 2.99 -8.59 -1.50
N TYR A 82 2.45 -7.47 -0.99
CA TYR A 82 1.55 -6.58 -1.75
C TYR A 82 2.30 -5.51 -2.54
N GLN A 83 3.60 -5.39 -2.32
CA GLN A 83 4.43 -4.36 -2.91
C GLN A 83 4.63 -4.59 -4.42
N TYR A 84 4.76 -5.83 -4.82
CA TYR A 84 4.98 -6.22 -6.20
C TYR A 84 4.02 -7.31 -6.66
N ALA A 85 3.83 -7.38 -7.96
CA ALA A 85 3.19 -8.52 -8.62
C ALA A 85 3.85 -8.75 -9.98
N SER A 86 3.56 -9.90 -10.61
CA SER A 86 4.03 -10.19 -11.96
C SER A 86 2.95 -10.89 -12.78
N GLN A 87 3.00 -10.66 -14.09
CA GLN A 87 2.18 -11.37 -15.07
C GLN A 87 3.03 -11.60 -16.32
N GLY A 88 3.38 -12.84 -16.60
CA GLY A 88 4.37 -13.16 -17.64
C GLY A 88 5.70 -12.48 -17.32
N SER A 89 6.20 -11.66 -18.25
CA SER A 89 7.42 -10.85 -18.07
C SER A 89 7.18 -9.49 -17.42
N ASP A 90 5.92 -9.06 -17.27
CA ASP A 90 5.60 -7.77 -16.69
C ASP A 90 5.76 -7.80 -15.17
N ILE A 91 6.36 -6.75 -14.62
CA ILE A 91 6.53 -6.51 -13.19
C ILE A 91 5.69 -5.30 -12.80
N PHE A 92 4.81 -5.47 -11.83
CA PHE A 92 3.98 -4.39 -11.30
C PHE A 92 4.59 -3.89 -9.99
N VAL A 93 4.77 -2.58 -9.88
CA VAL A 93 5.15 -1.90 -8.64
C VAL A 93 3.90 -1.23 -8.08
N ASN A 94 3.34 -1.84 -7.04
CA ASN A 94 2.05 -1.49 -6.47
C ASN A 94 2.15 -0.55 -5.28
N LEU A 95 3.05 -0.85 -4.34
CA LEU A 95 3.28 -0.02 -3.16
C LEU A 95 4.70 0.53 -3.17
N TYR A 96 4.83 1.76 -2.74
CA TYR A 96 6.11 2.43 -2.60
C TYR A 96 6.57 2.34 -1.15
N ILE A 97 7.36 1.30 -0.88
CA ILE A 97 7.91 0.99 0.44
C ILE A 97 9.42 0.86 0.27
N GLN A 98 10.18 1.58 1.08
CA GLN A 98 11.63 1.47 1.06
C GLN A 98 12.06 0.02 1.34
N GLY A 99 12.91 -0.51 0.50
CA GLY A 99 13.38 -1.88 0.66
C GLY A 99 13.79 -2.52 -0.66
N LYS A 100 14.02 -3.83 -0.57
CA LYS A 100 14.52 -4.65 -1.66
C LYS A 100 13.59 -5.85 -1.86
N GLY A 101 13.24 -6.10 -3.12
CA GLY A 101 12.46 -7.27 -3.53
C GLY A 101 13.08 -7.98 -4.73
N ASN A 102 12.66 -9.21 -4.98
CA ASN A 102 13.01 -9.95 -6.18
C ASN A 102 11.75 -10.45 -6.87
N VAL A 103 11.57 -10.10 -8.13
CA VAL A 103 10.43 -10.49 -8.94
C VAL A 103 10.93 -11.07 -10.25
N ASN A 104 10.58 -12.31 -10.55
CA ASN A 104 11.00 -13.00 -11.77
C ASN A 104 12.52 -12.97 -12.03
N GLY A 105 13.34 -13.02 -10.96
CA GLY A 105 14.78 -12.94 -11.08
C GLY A 105 15.33 -11.51 -11.29
N THR A 106 14.50 -10.49 -11.23
CA THR A 106 14.90 -9.08 -11.24
C THR A 106 14.86 -8.54 -9.82
N GLU A 107 15.98 -8.04 -9.34
CA GLU A 107 16.04 -7.33 -8.07
C GLU A 107 15.53 -5.89 -8.27
N LEU A 108 14.64 -5.47 -7.41
CA LEU A 108 14.12 -4.11 -7.32
C LEU A 108 14.51 -3.52 -5.97
N LEU A 109 15.21 -2.41 -5.98
CA LEU A 109 15.55 -1.65 -4.79
C LEU A 109 14.80 -0.33 -4.82
N GLN A 110 13.87 -0.13 -3.89
CA GLN A 110 13.17 1.14 -3.71
C GLN A 110 13.84 1.97 -2.62
N HIS A 111 14.12 3.23 -2.93
CA HIS A 111 14.58 4.23 -1.99
C HIS A 111 13.58 5.38 -1.98
N THR A 112 12.88 5.58 -0.85
CA THR A 112 11.79 6.53 -0.72
C THR A 112 11.40 6.77 0.73
N ASP A 113 10.92 7.96 1.03
CA ASP A 113 10.24 8.31 2.29
C ASP A 113 8.70 8.37 2.11
N TYR A 114 8.17 7.71 1.09
CA TYR A 114 6.74 7.65 0.85
C TYR A 114 6.01 6.99 2.05
N PRO A 115 4.87 7.52 2.52
CA PRO A 115 4.02 8.55 1.90
C PRO A 115 4.34 10.01 2.31
N TRP A 116 5.37 10.26 3.12
CA TRP A 116 5.71 11.59 3.61
C TRP A 116 6.34 12.47 2.52
N ASN A 117 7.04 11.83 1.58
CA ASN A 117 7.63 12.46 0.41
C ASN A 117 7.24 11.69 -0.84
N GLY A 118 6.91 12.39 -1.93
CA GLY A 118 6.51 11.78 -3.20
C GLY A 118 7.67 11.26 -4.06
N ASN A 119 8.92 11.50 -3.67
CA ASN A 119 10.07 11.03 -4.44
C ASN A 119 10.28 9.53 -4.24
N VAL A 120 10.37 8.81 -5.36
CA VAL A 120 10.61 7.37 -5.37
C VAL A 120 11.70 7.07 -6.39
N LYS A 121 12.80 6.48 -5.93
CA LYS A 121 13.87 5.97 -6.80
C LYS A 121 13.81 4.44 -6.80
N ILE A 122 13.71 3.86 -7.99
CA ILE A 122 13.70 2.40 -8.16
C ILE A 122 14.93 2.01 -8.98
N THR A 123 15.81 1.24 -8.36
CA THR A 123 16.93 0.61 -9.07
C THR A 123 16.49 -0.79 -9.51
N VAL A 124 16.75 -1.11 -10.76
CA VAL A 124 16.32 -2.35 -11.40
C VAL A 124 17.55 -3.15 -11.83
N ASN A 125 17.75 -4.30 -11.20
CA ASN A 125 18.91 -5.16 -11.43
C ASN A 125 18.46 -6.55 -11.91
N PRO A 126 18.27 -6.77 -13.23
CA PRO A 126 17.92 -8.08 -13.74
C PRO A 126 19.12 -9.03 -13.69
N LYS A 127 18.92 -10.29 -13.30
CA LYS A 127 19.97 -11.31 -13.30
C LYS A 127 20.47 -11.67 -14.70
N LYS A 128 19.65 -11.49 -15.72
CA LYS A 128 19.95 -11.76 -17.13
C LYS A 128 19.35 -10.66 -17.98
N ASN A 129 19.99 -10.37 -19.10
CA ASN A 129 19.41 -9.48 -20.10
C ASN A 129 18.11 -10.09 -20.63
N ALA A 130 17.03 -9.37 -20.49
CA ALA A 130 15.69 -9.77 -20.93
C ALA A 130 14.85 -8.55 -21.23
N ASN A 131 13.89 -8.70 -22.13
CA ASN A 131 12.89 -7.68 -22.36
C ASN A 131 11.72 -7.92 -21.41
N PHE A 132 11.38 -6.93 -20.60
CA PHE A 132 10.24 -6.95 -19.69
C PHE A 132 9.72 -5.53 -19.47
N ASN A 133 8.49 -5.42 -19.02
CA ASN A 133 7.89 -4.12 -18.68
C ASN A 133 7.88 -3.93 -17.16
N ILE A 134 8.13 -2.71 -16.72
CA ILE A 134 7.87 -2.28 -15.35
C ILE A 134 6.65 -1.38 -15.38
N ARG A 135 5.58 -1.82 -14.73
CA ARG A 135 4.32 -1.10 -14.61
C ARG A 135 4.29 -0.37 -13.28
N LEU A 136 4.50 0.92 -13.32
CA LEU A 136 4.46 1.78 -12.14
C LEU A 136 3.03 2.25 -11.88
N ARG A 137 2.53 2.03 -10.68
CA ARG A 137 1.26 2.62 -10.27
C ARG A 137 1.43 4.11 -9.98
N ILE A 138 0.65 4.93 -10.61
CA ILE A 138 0.49 6.32 -10.18
C ILE A 138 -0.72 6.38 -9.24
N PRO A 139 -0.53 6.69 -7.95
CA PRO A 139 -1.62 6.73 -6.99
C PRO A 139 -2.76 7.65 -7.44
N SER A 140 -3.99 7.24 -7.22
CA SER A 140 -5.16 8.03 -7.67
C SER A 140 -5.23 9.39 -6.99
N TRP A 141 -4.78 9.49 -5.74
CA TRP A 141 -4.70 10.78 -5.04
C TRP A 141 -3.70 11.76 -5.69
N ALA A 142 -2.62 11.27 -6.31
CA ALA A 142 -1.69 12.10 -7.08
C ALA A 142 -2.30 12.62 -8.39
N LYS A 143 -3.42 12.04 -8.82
CA LYS A 143 -4.22 12.47 -9.98
C LYS A 143 -5.48 13.23 -9.56
N SER A 144 -5.54 13.75 -8.34
CA SER A 144 -6.71 14.40 -7.72
C SER A 144 -7.97 13.53 -7.70
N ARG A 145 -7.78 12.22 -7.58
CA ARG A 145 -8.87 11.24 -7.44
C ARG A 145 -8.62 10.35 -6.22
N PRO A 146 -8.69 10.89 -4.98
CA PRO A 146 -8.36 10.12 -3.78
C PRO A 146 -9.35 8.99 -3.50
N VAL A 147 -10.52 8.97 -4.15
CA VAL A 147 -11.53 7.91 -4.02
C VAL A 147 -11.80 7.30 -5.38
N ALA A 148 -11.75 5.99 -5.48
CA ALA A 148 -12.00 5.23 -6.71
C ALA A 148 -13.52 5.11 -6.99
N THR A 149 -14.20 6.23 -7.10
CA THR A 149 -15.65 6.33 -7.34
C THR A 149 -15.98 7.59 -8.12
N ASN A 150 -17.12 7.60 -8.79
CA ASN A 150 -17.71 8.75 -9.46
C ASN A 150 -18.73 9.52 -8.59
N LEU A 151 -18.87 9.14 -7.31
CA LEU A 151 -19.79 9.82 -6.37
C LEU A 151 -19.29 11.18 -5.89
N TYR A 152 -17.99 11.47 -6.08
CA TYR A 152 -17.37 12.71 -5.62
C TYR A 152 -16.72 13.43 -6.78
N ASN A 153 -16.90 14.74 -6.80
CA ASN A 153 -16.14 15.65 -7.65
C ASN A 153 -15.05 16.32 -6.82
N PHE A 154 -13.83 16.36 -7.36
CA PHE A 154 -12.69 16.98 -6.69
C PHE A 154 -12.41 18.33 -7.34
N VAL A 155 -12.28 19.37 -6.52
CA VAL A 155 -12.09 20.75 -6.95
C VAL A 155 -10.63 21.04 -7.27
N ASP A 156 -9.71 20.31 -6.63
CA ASP A 156 -8.28 20.52 -6.82
C ASP A 156 -7.80 20.02 -8.19
N SER A 157 -6.95 20.81 -8.82
CA SER A 157 -6.26 20.40 -10.04
C SER A 157 -5.34 19.19 -9.76
N ALA A 158 -5.24 18.29 -10.73
CA ALA A 158 -4.32 17.15 -10.64
C ALA A 158 -2.88 17.64 -10.41
N LYS A 159 -2.22 17.08 -9.38
CA LYS A 159 -0.79 17.33 -9.18
C LYS A 159 -0.01 16.70 -10.34
N GLN A 160 1.01 17.40 -10.80
CA GLN A 160 1.90 16.85 -11.81
C GLN A 160 2.78 15.77 -11.19
N TYR A 161 2.85 14.63 -11.84
CA TYR A 161 3.84 13.60 -11.57
C TYR A 161 4.79 13.46 -12.75
N VAL A 162 6.01 13.10 -12.50
CA VAL A 162 7.04 12.91 -13.51
C VAL A 162 7.65 11.54 -13.34
N VAL A 163 7.83 10.81 -14.43
CA VAL A 163 8.59 9.56 -14.46
C VAL A 163 9.83 9.80 -15.31
N LYS A 164 10.98 9.46 -14.77
CA LYS A 164 12.26 9.55 -15.46
C LYS A 164 12.91 8.18 -15.52
N VAL A 165 13.65 7.93 -16.59
CA VAL A 165 14.48 6.72 -16.76
C VAL A 165 15.91 7.20 -16.97
N ASN A 166 16.82 6.76 -16.10
CA ASN A 166 18.25 7.08 -16.13
C ASN A 166 18.56 8.61 -16.08
N GLY A 167 17.76 9.36 -15.34
CA GLY A 167 18.04 10.77 -15.04
C GLY A 167 16.97 11.75 -15.43
#